data_8320a595f5f483493da960b5e805011e
#
_entry.id   8320a595f5f483493da960b5e805011e
#
_cell.length_a   1.000
_cell.length_b   1.000
_cell.length_c   1.000
_cell.angle_alpha   90.00
_cell.angle_beta   90.00
_cell.angle_gamma   90.00
#
_symmetry.space_group_name_H-M   'P 1'
#
loop_
_entity.id
_entity.type
_entity.pdbx_description
1 polymer ?
#
loop_
_entity_poly.entity_id
_entity_poly.type
_entity_poly.pdbx_seq_one_letter_code
_entity_poly.pdbx_strand_id
1 'polypeptide(L)'
;MKKVPKLLILAFFAALMITFTGCKKDVEIPTLYTIEVSGIAATTAETGGNLASGGGSEVLGKGVCWSISENPTIADDKTIDGIGTGIFTSNLTGLIPGTTYFVRAYATNSAGTAYGNLVTFKTSPEQGIGQKADFPGVARWKVASFSIGTKVYIGAGSDPSDFPLKDFWEWDQTTNVWIRRADFPGNSTDGVVSFSIGTKGYIGTGQNLGTERFTNEFWEFDPATNSWTQKASLPITPARAFAAGFSIGTKGYVGLGIKDGSTSGGSPGYYQDFWEWDQSTNVWTKKVDFPGNARTGAVGFSIGSKGYIGTGGDGNSYSKDFWEWDQSTNVWTKKSDFGGTARGYAVGFSIGNKGYIGTGNNENLLKDFWEWDQASNIWTEKSDFKGDARTYAVGVSIGNKAYIGTGVGDSDFHALKDFWEYIP
;
A
#
# COMPACT_ATOMS: atom_id res chain seq x y z
N MET A 1 37.29 21.47 120.40
CA MET A 1 38.47 21.01 119.71
C MET A 1 38.33 19.53 119.33
N LYS A 2 37.96 19.19 118.20
CA LYS A 2 38.24 17.92 117.55
C LYS A 2 37.82 18.04 116.09
N LYS A 3 38.75 17.88 115.15
CA LYS A 3 38.57 17.97 113.71
C LYS A 3 37.85 16.73 113.21
N VAL A 4 36.84 16.90 112.38
CA VAL A 4 36.18 15.81 111.63
C VAL A 4 36.71 15.84 110.18
N PRO A 5 37.13 14.70 109.58
CA PRO A 5 37.67 14.65 108.21
C PRO A 5 36.49 14.61 107.23
N LYS A 6 36.65 15.37 106.12
CA LYS A 6 35.75 15.34 104.97
C LYS A 6 35.93 14.03 104.19
N LEU A 7 34.82 13.25 104.01
CA LEU A 7 34.73 12.07 103.17
C LEU A 7 34.39 12.57 101.74
N LEU A 8 35.27 12.25 100.82
CA LEU A 8 35.08 12.58 99.40
C LEU A 8 34.33 11.45 98.71
N ILE A 9 33.05 11.67 98.37
CA ILE A 9 32.25 10.69 97.56
C ILE A 9 32.53 10.92 96.09
N LEU A 10 33.25 9.98 95.46
CA LEU A 10 33.48 9.92 94.07
C LEU A 10 32.31 9.23 93.40
N ALA A 11 31.38 9.97 92.69
CA ALA A 11 30.31 9.42 91.93
C ALA A 11 30.85 8.99 90.55
N PHE A 12 30.87 7.69 90.27
CA PHE A 12 31.16 7.13 88.97
C PHE A 12 29.92 7.27 88.05
N PHE A 13 29.92 8.26 87.10
CA PHE A 13 28.99 8.29 85.99
C PHE A 13 29.47 7.30 84.90
N ALA A 14 28.87 6.12 84.85
CA ALA A 14 29.04 5.22 83.68
C ALA A 14 28.17 5.76 82.57
N ALA A 15 28.75 6.48 81.59
CA ALA A 15 28.09 6.84 80.35
C ALA A 15 27.89 5.59 79.44
N LEU A 16 26.65 5.06 79.44
CA LEU A 16 26.24 4.03 78.51
C LEU A 16 26.17 4.63 77.09
N MET A 17 27.25 4.51 76.27
CA MET A 17 27.23 4.80 74.87
C MET A 17 26.38 3.73 74.17
N ILE A 18 25.11 4.05 73.85
CA ILE A 18 24.28 3.27 72.92
C ILE A 18 24.80 3.61 71.51
N THR A 19 25.64 2.79 70.93
CA THR A 19 25.96 2.83 69.52
C THR A 19 24.74 2.36 68.72
N PHE A 20 23.98 3.30 68.16
CA PHE A 20 23.02 3.01 67.11
C PHE A 20 23.83 2.54 65.88
N THR A 21 24.03 1.25 65.72
CA THR A 21 24.38 0.67 64.42
C THR A 21 23.14 0.80 63.57
N GLY A 22 22.96 1.96 62.92
CA GLY A 22 21.97 2.09 61.85
C GLY A 22 22.33 1.06 60.78
N CYS A 23 21.46 0.08 60.57
CA CYS A 23 21.56 -0.84 59.47
C CYS A 23 21.53 0.02 58.20
N LYS A 24 22.70 0.30 57.60
CA LYS A 24 22.79 0.97 56.34
C LYS A 24 22.25 -0.02 55.31
N LYS A 25 20.99 0.17 54.87
CA LYS A 25 20.39 -0.65 53.83
C LYS A 25 21.25 -0.47 52.61
N ASP A 26 21.86 -1.54 52.11
CA ASP A 26 22.65 -1.49 50.92
C ASP A 26 21.77 -0.99 49.77
N VAL A 27 22.28 -0.04 49.00
CA VAL A 27 21.59 0.49 47.82
C VAL A 27 21.84 -0.44 46.67
N GLU A 28 20.77 -0.99 46.12
CA GLU A 28 20.78 -1.85 44.95
C GLU A 28 20.34 -1.04 43.72
N ILE A 29 20.62 -1.55 42.53
CA ILE A 29 20.08 -0.98 41.28
C ILE A 29 18.56 -1.16 41.24
N PRO A 30 17.81 -0.29 40.54
CA PRO A 30 16.36 -0.40 40.40
C PRO A 30 15.91 -1.74 39.78
N THR A 31 14.66 -2.15 40.07
CA THR A 31 14.02 -3.32 39.45
C THR A 31 12.82 -2.86 38.61
N LEU A 32 12.82 -3.17 37.33
CA LEU A 32 11.80 -2.73 36.38
C LEU A 32 11.57 -3.69 35.23
N TYR A 33 10.42 -3.50 34.54
CA TYR A 33 10.03 -4.26 33.35
C TYR A 33 9.68 -3.27 32.23
N THR A 34 10.00 -3.64 30.99
CA THR A 34 9.55 -2.95 29.79
C THR A 34 8.14 -3.38 29.45
N ILE A 35 7.26 -2.44 29.14
CA ILE A 35 5.88 -2.69 28.69
C ILE A 35 5.91 -2.95 27.18
N GLU A 36 5.04 -3.85 26.71
CA GLU A 36 4.87 -4.15 25.29
C GLU A 36 4.57 -2.88 24.49
N VAL A 37 5.10 -2.82 23.26
CA VAL A 37 4.93 -1.67 22.38
C VAL A 37 3.55 -1.69 21.74
N SER A 38 2.88 -0.54 21.76
CA SER A 38 1.57 -0.30 21.16
C SER A 38 1.59 0.97 20.30
N GLY A 39 0.48 1.30 19.62
CA GLY A 39 0.37 2.52 18.82
C GLY A 39 1.45 2.63 17.73
N ILE A 40 1.90 1.47 17.17
CA ILE A 40 3.00 1.42 16.20
C ILE A 40 2.56 2.07 14.90
N ALA A 41 3.17 3.22 14.58
CA ALA A 41 3.05 3.92 13.31
C ALA A 41 4.38 3.86 12.52
N ALA A 42 4.48 4.61 11.42
CA ALA A 42 5.68 4.64 10.59
C ALA A 42 6.88 5.31 11.30
N THR A 43 6.62 6.37 12.06
CA THR A 43 7.68 7.18 12.70
C THR A 43 7.51 7.35 14.21
N THR A 44 6.47 6.70 14.80
CA THR A 44 6.17 6.77 16.23
C THR A 44 5.71 5.42 16.77
N ALA A 45 5.86 5.23 18.09
CA ALA A 45 5.30 4.11 18.82
C ALA A 45 5.10 4.52 20.30
N GLU A 46 4.28 3.80 21.05
CA GLU A 46 4.06 3.98 22.46
C GLU A 46 4.50 2.74 23.23
N THR A 47 5.21 2.92 24.34
CA THR A 47 5.62 1.88 25.27
C THR A 47 5.79 2.48 26.66
N GLY A 48 6.59 1.89 27.51
CA GLY A 48 6.88 2.41 28.86
C GLY A 48 7.57 1.39 29.73
N GLY A 49 7.45 1.58 31.02
CA GLY A 49 8.00 0.66 32.01
C GLY A 49 7.19 0.60 33.28
N ASN A 50 7.36 -0.48 34.03
CA ASN A 50 6.90 -0.59 35.40
C ASN A 50 8.12 -0.69 36.33
N LEU A 51 8.43 0.38 37.00
CA LEU A 51 9.51 0.46 38.00
C LEU A 51 9.00 -0.02 39.36
N ALA A 52 9.22 -1.32 39.62
CA ALA A 52 8.73 -2.00 40.84
C ALA A 52 9.48 -1.57 42.09
N SER A 53 10.78 -1.27 42.03
CA SER A 53 11.60 -0.84 43.15
C SER A 53 12.69 0.14 42.71
N GLY A 54 12.91 1.18 43.51
CA GLY A 54 14.01 2.13 43.34
C GLY A 54 15.35 1.64 43.94
N GLY A 55 15.43 0.39 44.48
CA GLY A 55 16.68 -0.18 44.98
C GLY A 55 17.12 0.41 46.34
N GLY A 56 16.21 1.04 47.10
CA GLY A 56 16.52 1.59 48.43
C GLY A 56 17.12 3.01 48.41
N SER A 57 17.22 3.65 47.25
CA SER A 57 17.58 5.08 47.11
C SER A 57 16.66 5.80 46.10
N GLU A 58 16.80 7.11 46.03
CA GLU A 58 16.04 7.94 45.11
C GLU A 58 16.35 7.56 43.66
N VAL A 59 15.30 7.50 42.82
CA VAL A 59 15.41 7.32 41.39
C VAL A 59 15.70 8.65 40.74
N LEU A 60 16.88 8.80 40.19
CA LEU A 60 17.39 10.03 39.57
C LEU A 60 16.82 10.29 38.18
N GLY A 61 16.32 9.24 37.50
CA GLY A 61 15.68 9.32 36.19
C GLY A 61 15.20 7.97 35.74
N LYS A 62 14.16 7.98 34.92
CA LYS A 62 13.60 6.79 34.24
C LYS A 62 13.09 7.15 32.86
N GLY A 63 12.95 6.15 31.99
CA GLY A 63 12.45 6.27 30.63
C GLY A 63 12.59 4.95 29.89
N VAL A 64 12.53 5.02 28.56
CA VAL A 64 12.87 3.93 27.66
C VAL A 64 14.03 4.34 26.77
N CYS A 65 14.86 3.37 26.38
CA CYS A 65 15.90 3.55 25.37
C CYS A 65 15.66 2.57 24.22
N TRP A 66 15.99 2.99 22.99
CA TRP A 66 15.78 2.17 21.80
C TRP A 66 16.91 2.33 20.79
N SER A 67 17.08 1.30 19.94
CA SER A 67 18.07 1.23 18.88
C SER A 67 17.64 0.24 17.81
N ILE A 68 18.25 0.30 16.62
CA ILE A 68 18.17 -0.74 15.60
C ILE A 68 19.10 -1.92 15.89
N SER A 69 19.98 -1.80 16.88
CA SER A 69 20.86 -2.85 17.38
C SER A 69 20.29 -3.44 18.66
N GLU A 70 20.53 -4.73 18.91
CA GLU A 70 20.09 -5.39 20.13
C GLU A 70 20.71 -4.79 21.39
N ASN A 71 19.97 -4.89 22.52
CA ASN A 71 20.37 -4.43 23.84
C ASN A 71 20.66 -2.92 23.95
N PRO A 72 19.69 -2.05 23.58
CA PRO A 72 19.84 -0.61 23.72
C PRO A 72 20.15 -0.20 25.16
N THR A 73 20.90 0.89 25.30
CA THR A 73 21.32 1.48 26.57
C THR A 73 20.97 2.97 26.62
N ILE A 74 21.19 3.61 27.75
CA ILE A 74 21.00 5.08 27.88
C ILE A 74 21.96 5.91 27.03
N ALA A 75 22.92 5.29 26.33
CA ALA A 75 23.77 5.95 25.32
C ALA A 75 23.11 6.06 23.95
N ASP A 76 22.08 5.23 23.69
CA ASP A 76 21.25 5.25 22.48
C ASP A 76 20.11 6.29 22.62
N ASP A 77 19.21 6.31 21.63
CA ASP A 77 18.00 7.16 21.72
C ASP A 77 17.18 6.80 22.96
N LYS A 78 16.64 7.81 23.64
CA LYS A 78 15.89 7.59 24.89
C LYS A 78 14.87 8.69 25.18
N THR A 79 13.85 8.33 25.96
CA THR A 79 12.99 9.29 26.67
C THR A 79 13.52 9.61 28.06
N ILE A 80 13.01 10.70 28.65
CA ILE A 80 13.18 11.04 30.06
C ILE A 80 11.79 11.29 30.64
N ASP A 81 11.28 10.30 31.39
CA ASP A 81 9.89 10.25 31.84
C ASP A 81 9.73 10.53 33.34
N GLY A 82 10.73 11.19 33.93
CA GLY A 82 10.69 11.67 35.29
C GLY A 82 11.43 10.78 36.30
N ILE A 83 10.99 10.85 37.56
CA ILE A 83 11.58 10.17 38.71
C ILE A 83 10.52 9.36 39.48
N GLY A 84 10.93 8.61 40.50
CA GLY A 84 10.03 7.82 41.33
C GLY A 84 9.61 6.49 40.72
N THR A 85 8.99 5.63 41.55
CA THR A 85 8.55 4.26 41.16
C THR A 85 7.17 4.27 40.51
N GLY A 86 6.74 3.14 40.00
CA GLY A 86 5.43 2.90 39.35
C GLY A 86 5.48 2.78 37.86
N ILE A 87 4.30 2.66 37.25
CA ILE A 87 4.12 2.57 35.78
C ILE A 87 4.32 3.94 35.14
N PHE A 88 4.94 3.97 33.96
CA PHE A 88 5.10 5.17 33.14
C PHE A 88 4.95 4.82 31.68
N THR A 89 4.54 5.80 30.90
CA THR A 89 4.36 5.69 29.43
C THR A 89 5.39 6.58 28.74
N SER A 90 5.90 6.12 27.63
CA SER A 90 6.91 6.79 26.80
C SER A 90 6.44 6.81 25.35
N ASN A 91 6.52 7.97 24.72
CA ASN A 91 6.27 8.13 23.30
C ASN A 91 7.59 8.16 22.52
N LEU A 92 7.81 7.16 21.68
CA LEU A 92 8.94 7.09 20.76
C LEU A 92 8.61 7.88 19.51
N THR A 93 9.52 8.75 19.07
CA THR A 93 9.37 9.59 17.88
C THR A 93 10.63 9.57 17.04
N GLY A 94 10.55 10.00 15.77
CA GLY A 94 11.70 10.04 14.88
C GLY A 94 12.17 8.66 14.42
N LEU A 95 11.31 7.64 14.53
CA LEU A 95 11.62 6.29 14.08
C LEU A 95 11.67 6.23 12.53
N ILE A 96 12.48 5.33 12.01
CA ILE A 96 12.58 5.05 10.58
C ILE A 96 11.46 4.09 10.19
N PRO A 97 10.65 4.39 9.16
CA PRO A 97 9.60 3.51 8.68
C PRO A 97 10.08 2.12 8.28
N GLY A 98 9.23 1.09 8.52
CA GLY A 98 9.50 -0.30 8.13
C GLY A 98 10.70 -0.95 8.82
N THR A 99 11.20 -0.34 9.91
CA THR A 99 12.45 -0.72 10.58
C THR A 99 12.17 -1.49 11.87
N THR A 100 12.94 -2.52 12.13
CA THR A 100 12.89 -3.26 13.40
C THR A 100 13.71 -2.52 14.45
N TYR A 101 13.09 -2.27 15.61
CA TYR A 101 13.69 -1.65 16.77
C TYR A 101 13.67 -2.59 17.97
N PHE A 102 14.68 -2.43 18.81
CA PHE A 102 14.80 -3.02 20.13
C PHE A 102 14.58 -1.94 21.16
N VAL A 103 13.81 -2.20 22.23
CA VAL A 103 13.49 -1.21 23.26
C VAL A 103 13.59 -1.83 24.64
N ARG A 104 14.07 -1.05 25.61
CA ARG A 104 14.15 -1.43 27.03
C ARG A 104 13.78 -0.23 27.90
N ALA A 105 12.96 -0.44 28.91
CA ALA A 105 12.82 0.54 30.00
C ALA A 105 14.13 0.65 30.76
N TYR A 106 14.43 1.84 31.29
CA TYR A 106 15.58 2.05 32.17
C TYR A 106 15.20 2.87 33.40
N ALA A 107 15.94 2.69 34.47
CA ALA A 107 15.91 3.57 35.65
C ALA A 107 17.29 3.65 36.26
N THR A 108 17.65 4.84 36.77
CA THR A 108 18.95 5.14 37.37
C THR A 108 18.78 5.61 38.82
N ASN A 109 19.59 5.08 39.73
CA ASN A 109 19.74 5.57 41.07
C ASN A 109 21.23 5.75 41.43
N SER A 110 21.56 5.96 42.69
CA SER A 110 22.96 6.13 43.14
C SER A 110 23.83 4.88 43.02
N ALA A 111 23.24 3.68 42.88
CA ALA A 111 23.98 2.41 42.64
C ALA A 111 24.24 2.16 41.14
N GLY A 112 23.48 2.76 40.22
CA GLY A 112 23.66 2.60 38.77
C GLY A 112 22.35 2.59 38.00
N THR A 113 22.45 2.19 36.72
CA THR A 113 21.31 2.08 35.80
C THR A 113 20.91 0.62 35.65
N ALA A 114 19.63 0.34 35.83
CA ALA A 114 19.01 -0.94 35.52
C ALA A 114 18.19 -0.84 34.23
N TYR A 115 18.05 -1.98 33.52
CA TYR A 115 17.27 -2.10 32.30
C TYR A 115 16.22 -3.21 32.44
N GLY A 116 15.04 -3.00 31.90
CA GLY A 116 13.98 -4.00 31.80
C GLY A 116 14.28 -5.09 30.76
N ASN A 117 13.34 -6.01 30.59
CA ASN A 117 13.39 -7.00 29.51
C ASN A 117 13.44 -6.33 28.14
N LEU A 118 14.08 -7.00 27.19
CA LEU A 118 14.11 -6.58 25.79
C LEU A 118 12.74 -6.82 25.14
N VAL A 119 12.20 -5.82 24.49
CA VAL A 119 11.01 -5.90 23.61
C VAL A 119 11.44 -5.52 22.21
N THR A 120 10.91 -6.21 21.22
CA THR A 120 11.20 -5.97 19.79
C THR A 120 9.92 -5.59 19.07
N PHE A 121 9.96 -4.54 18.25
CA PHE A 121 8.85 -4.15 17.40
C PHE A 121 9.34 -3.70 16.03
N LYS A 122 8.45 -3.68 15.05
CA LYS A 122 8.74 -3.16 13.72
C LYS A 122 7.79 -2.01 13.43
N THR A 123 8.33 -0.85 13.08
CA THR A 123 7.53 0.29 12.63
C THR A 123 6.73 -0.05 11.38
N SER A 124 5.56 0.55 11.24
CA SER A 124 4.80 0.48 9.99
C SER A 124 5.65 1.01 8.84
N PRO A 125 5.52 0.48 7.62
CA PRO A 125 6.15 1.11 6.46
C PRO A 125 5.67 2.56 6.33
N GLU A 126 6.46 3.37 5.64
CA GLU A 126 6.03 4.75 5.35
C GLU A 126 4.71 4.68 4.56
N GLN A 127 3.65 5.23 5.13
CA GLN A 127 2.40 5.43 4.40
C GLN A 127 2.55 6.73 3.62
N GLY A 128 2.28 6.67 2.33
CA GLY A 128 2.33 7.90 1.58
C GLY A 128 2.41 7.69 0.07
N ILE A 129 2.34 8.79 -0.60
CA ILE A 129 2.48 8.89 -2.05
C ILE A 129 3.78 9.65 -2.32
N GLY A 130 4.74 9.00 -2.95
CA GLY A 130 6.04 9.56 -3.34
C GLY A 130 6.21 9.59 -4.86
N GLN A 131 6.69 10.72 -5.41
CA GLN A 131 6.98 10.81 -6.83
C GLN A 131 8.21 9.96 -7.18
N LYS A 132 8.15 9.27 -8.30
CA LYS A 132 9.22 8.50 -8.92
C LYS A 132 9.71 9.21 -10.19
N ALA A 133 10.66 8.61 -10.89
CA ALA A 133 11.09 9.13 -12.19
C ALA A 133 9.89 9.20 -13.14
N ASP A 134 9.67 10.35 -13.73
CA ASP A 134 8.60 10.56 -14.69
C ASP A 134 8.70 9.59 -15.86
N PHE A 135 7.56 9.22 -16.43
CA PHE A 135 7.49 8.43 -17.64
C PHE A 135 8.24 9.15 -18.79
N PRO A 136 9.26 8.53 -19.42
CA PRO A 136 10.12 9.23 -20.36
C PRO A 136 9.52 9.43 -21.75
N GLY A 137 8.46 8.67 -22.09
CA GLY A 137 7.75 8.82 -23.35
C GLY A 137 6.95 10.12 -23.45
N VAL A 138 6.24 10.29 -24.53
CA VAL A 138 5.28 11.40 -24.69
C VAL A 138 4.19 11.27 -23.63
N ALA A 139 3.75 12.40 -23.04
CA ALA A 139 2.61 12.45 -22.13
C ALA A 139 1.38 11.84 -22.80
N ARG A 140 0.65 10.96 -22.10
CA ARG A 140 -0.35 10.09 -22.74
C ARG A 140 -1.43 9.60 -21.80
N TRP A 141 -2.51 9.13 -22.37
CA TRP A 141 -3.64 8.51 -21.69
C TRP A 141 -4.06 7.18 -22.32
N LYS A 142 -5.02 6.46 -21.67
CA LYS A 142 -5.67 5.21 -22.17
C LYS A 142 -4.66 4.11 -22.50
N VAL A 143 -3.60 4.05 -21.75
CA VAL A 143 -2.42 3.21 -21.98
C VAL A 143 -2.57 1.79 -21.47
N ALA A 144 -1.80 0.86 -22.00
CA ALA A 144 -1.56 -0.44 -21.40
C ALA A 144 -0.61 -0.35 -20.23
N SER A 145 -0.88 -1.09 -19.15
CA SER A 145 0.06 -1.24 -18.04
C SER A 145 -0.09 -2.58 -17.32
N PHE A 146 1.02 -3.14 -16.90
CA PHE A 146 1.06 -4.33 -16.03
C PHE A 146 2.38 -4.39 -15.27
N SER A 147 2.44 -5.23 -14.25
CA SER A 147 3.66 -5.47 -13.47
C SER A 147 4.13 -6.92 -13.61
N ILE A 148 5.45 -7.12 -13.65
CA ILE A 148 6.09 -8.45 -13.63
C ILE A 148 7.29 -8.37 -12.68
N GLY A 149 7.28 -9.15 -11.61
CA GLY A 149 8.31 -9.10 -10.58
C GLY A 149 8.41 -7.72 -9.95
N THR A 150 9.58 -7.07 -10.04
CA THR A 150 9.83 -5.72 -9.52
C THR A 150 9.68 -4.63 -10.59
N LYS A 151 9.07 -4.94 -11.73
CA LYS A 151 9.03 -4.04 -12.89
C LYS A 151 7.60 -3.66 -13.26
N VAL A 152 7.42 -2.41 -13.68
CA VAL A 152 6.21 -1.88 -14.30
C VAL A 152 6.45 -1.70 -15.78
N TYR A 153 5.47 -2.08 -16.58
CA TYR A 153 5.48 -1.89 -18.03
C TYR A 153 4.36 -0.96 -18.43
N ILE A 154 4.68 0.05 -19.25
CA ILE A 154 3.72 1.05 -19.76
C ILE A 154 3.97 1.28 -21.23
N GLY A 155 2.91 1.31 -22.04
CA GLY A 155 3.02 1.63 -23.45
C GLY A 155 1.67 1.72 -24.15
N ALA A 156 1.70 1.86 -25.46
CA ALA A 156 0.52 2.17 -26.25
C ALA A 156 -0.14 3.48 -25.78
N GLY A 157 -1.46 3.64 -25.95
CA GLY A 157 -2.18 4.87 -25.64
C GLY A 157 -2.10 5.91 -26.75
N SER A 158 -2.58 7.10 -26.46
CA SER A 158 -2.55 8.26 -27.34
C SER A 158 -2.01 9.50 -26.66
N ASP A 159 -1.48 10.43 -27.45
CA ASP A 159 -1.10 11.76 -27.00
C ASP A 159 -2.32 12.72 -26.97
N PRO A 160 -2.15 13.97 -26.51
CA PRO A 160 -3.24 14.95 -26.47
C PRO A 160 -3.88 15.28 -27.84
N SER A 161 -3.24 14.91 -28.93
CA SER A 161 -3.78 15.10 -30.28
C SER A 161 -4.45 13.83 -30.83
N ASP A 162 -4.73 12.85 -29.94
CA ASP A 162 -5.20 11.50 -30.29
C ASP A 162 -4.27 10.77 -31.30
N PHE A 163 -2.98 11.12 -31.30
CA PHE A 163 -2.01 10.40 -32.13
C PHE A 163 -1.65 9.06 -31.45
N PRO A 164 -1.74 7.92 -32.20
CA PRO A 164 -1.48 6.61 -31.64
C PRO A 164 0.01 6.41 -31.32
N LEU A 165 0.31 5.96 -30.11
CA LEU A 165 1.65 5.70 -29.64
C LEU A 165 1.88 4.20 -29.52
N LYS A 166 3.05 3.73 -29.92
CA LYS A 166 3.41 2.29 -29.89
C LYS A 166 4.63 2.00 -29.05
N ASP A 167 5.36 3.03 -28.61
CA ASP A 167 6.52 2.87 -27.74
C ASP A 167 6.13 2.19 -26.43
N PHE A 168 7.02 1.32 -25.96
CA PHE A 168 6.82 0.49 -24.79
C PHE A 168 8.01 0.59 -23.85
N TRP A 169 7.75 0.73 -22.55
CA TRP A 169 8.74 1.07 -21.54
C TRP A 169 8.61 0.18 -20.32
N GLU A 170 9.76 -0.14 -19.73
CA GLU A 170 9.91 -0.85 -18.47
C GLU A 170 10.48 0.09 -17.41
N TRP A 171 9.87 0.17 -16.25
CA TRP A 171 10.38 0.82 -15.08
C TRP A 171 10.80 -0.20 -14.03
N ASP A 172 11.97 -0.02 -13.42
CA ASP A 172 12.48 -0.90 -12.37
C ASP A 172 12.33 -0.24 -11.01
N GLN A 173 11.57 -0.88 -10.11
CA GLN A 173 11.31 -0.41 -8.76
C GLN A 173 12.59 -0.20 -7.94
N THR A 174 13.62 -1.02 -8.16
CA THR A 174 14.84 -1.00 -7.36
C THR A 174 15.80 0.13 -7.74
N THR A 175 15.83 0.50 -9.01
CA THR A 175 16.73 1.53 -9.55
C THR A 175 16.04 2.85 -9.83
N ASN A 176 14.69 2.86 -9.88
CA ASN A 176 13.86 4.00 -10.31
C ASN A 176 14.22 4.49 -11.72
N VAL A 177 14.55 3.57 -12.63
CA VAL A 177 14.99 3.88 -14.00
C VAL A 177 14.03 3.28 -15.02
N TRP A 178 13.74 4.06 -16.09
CA TRP A 178 12.97 3.62 -17.25
C TRP A 178 13.89 3.15 -18.35
N ILE A 179 13.52 2.04 -19.01
CA ILE A 179 14.22 1.48 -20.18
C ILE A 179 13.21 1.24 -21.29
N ARG A 180 13.52 1.70 -22.52
CA ARG A 180 12.69 1.42 -23.69
C ARG A 180 12.79 -0.07 -24.06
N ARG A 181 11.65 -0.67 -24.35
CA ARG A 181 11.49 -2.04 -24.83
C ARG A 181 11.01 -2.06 -26.27
N ALA A 182 10.84 -3.26 -26.85
CA ALA A 182 10.31 -3.41 -28.20
C ALA A 182 8.92 -2.78 -28.30
N ASP A 183 8.72 -1.95 -29.30
CA ASP A 183 7.44 -1.26 -29.54
C ASP A 183 6.30 -2.27 -29.72
N PHE A 184 5.11 -1.88 -29.26
CA PHE A 184 3.91 -2.70 -29.40
C PHE A 184 3.52 -2.85 -30.87
N PRO A 185 3.47 -4.08 -31.42
CA PRO A 185 3.22 -4.29 -32.87
C PRO A 185 1.74 -4.22 -33.24
N GLY A 186 0.82 -4.35 -32.26
CA GLY A 186 -0.62 -4.39 -32.50
C GLY A 186 -1.17 -3.14 -33.18
N ASN A 187 -2.37 -3.26 -33.71
CA ASN A 187 -3.05 -2.18 -34.41
C ASN A 187 -3.85 -1.29 -33.46
N SER A 188 -4.31 -1.80 -32.33
CA SER A 188 -5.01 -1.04 -31.31
C SER A 188 -4.04 -0.41 -30.33
N THR A 189 -4.16 0.88 -30.11
CA THR A 189 -3.32 1.59 -29.16
C THR A 189 -4.11 2.24 -28.03
N ASP A 190 -5.39 2.48 -28.20
CA ASP A 190 -6.23 3.26 -27.32
C ASP A 190 -7.29 2.41 -26.63
N GLY A 191 -7.49 2.59 -25.31
CA GLY A 191 -8.51 1.85 -24.55
C GLY A 191 -8.31 0.32 -24.55
N VAL A 192 -7.07 -0.13 -24.59
CA VAL A 192 -6.69 -1.55 -24.56
C VAL A 192 -6.89 -2.14 -23.16
N VAL A 193 -7.14 -3.45 -23.08
CA VAL A 193 -7.04 -4.21 -21.85
C VAL A 193 -5.61 -4.71 -21.65
N SER A 194 -5.11 -4.76 -20.42
CA SER A 194 -3.78 -5.29 -20.13
C SER A 194 -3.72 -5.96 -18.77
N PHE A 195 -2.90 -7.00 -18.65
CA PHE A 195 -2.60 -7.73 -17.41
C PHE A 195 -1.32 -8.56 -17.57
N SER A 196 -0.83 -9.15 -16.49
CA SER A 196 0.29 -10.10 -16.52
C SER A 196 -0.14 -11.50 -16.08
N ILE A 197 0.51 -12.54 -16.60
CA ILE A 197 0.41 -13.93 -16.12
C ILE A 197 1.83 -14.47 -15.99
N GLY A 198 2.22 -14.81 -14.77
CA GLY A 198 3.57 -15.28 -14.48
C GLY A 198 4.63 -14.25 -14.88
N THR A 199 5.48 -14.60 -15.83
CA THR A 199 6.57 -13.74 -16.33
C THR A 199 6.25 -13.05 -17.67
N LYS A 200 4.99 -13.07 -18.12
CA LYS A 200 4.56 -12.48 -19.39
C LYS A 200 3.53 -11.39 -19.18
N GLY A 201 3.55 -10.38 -20.04
CA GLY A 201 2.53 -9.34 -20.13
C GLY A 201 1.60 -9.56 -21.30
N TYR A 202 0.37 -9.09 -21.21
CA TYR A 202 -0.65 -9.26 -22.24
C TYR A 202 -1.34 -7.93 -22.50
N ILE A 203 -1.57 -7.64 -23.78
CA ILE A 203 -2.32 -6.47 -24.25
C ILE A 203 -3.29 -6.92 -25.33
N GLY A 204 -4.53 -6.45 -25.28
CA GLY A 204 -5.51 -6.79 -26.30
C GLY A 204 -6.71 -5.87 -26.35
N THR A 205 -7.56 -6.11 -27.34
CA THR A 205 -8.73 -5.28 -27.67
C THR A 205 -8.34 -3.82 -27.92
N GLY A 206 -9.30 -2.89 -27.85
CA GLY A 206 -9.00 -1.46 -27.99
C GLY A 206 -9.26 -0.90 -29.38
N GLN A 207 -8.99 0.41 -29.51
CA GLN A 207 -9.24 1.19 -30.71
C GLN A 207 -7.95 1.40 -31.52
N ASN A 208 -8.06 1.23 -32.84
CA ASN A 208 -7.07 1.69 -33.81
C ASN A 208 -7.43 3.12 -34.24
N LEU A 209 -6.72 4.11 -33.71
CA LEU A 209 -6.99 5.52 -33.99
C LEU A 209 -6.76 5.89 -35.46
N GLY A 210 -5.88 5.16 -36.19
CA GLY A 210 -5.65 5.41 -37.61
C GLY A 210 -6.81 5.01 -38.53
N THR A 211 -7.66 4.09 -38.10
CA THR A 211 -8.86 3.63 -38.83
C THR A 211 -10.15 3.87 -38.11
N GLU A 212 -10.07 4.41 -36.87
CA GLU A 212 -11.20 4.62 -35.93
C GLU A 212 -11.98 3.33 -35.60
N ARG A 213 -11.44 2.17 -35.91
CA ARG A 213 -12.06 0.86 -35.67
C ARG A 213 -11.50 0.19 -34.44
N PHE A 214 -12.33 -0.60 -33.77
CA PHE A 214 -11.88 -1.45 -32.67
C PHE A 214 -11.31 -2.76 -33.20
N THR A 215 -10.43 -3.38 -32.41
CA THR A 215 -9.83 -4.68 -32.73
C THR A 215 -10.01 -5.66 -31.58
N ASN A 216 -9.93 -6.94 -31.90
CA ASN A 216 -9.93 -8.04 -30.94
C ASN A 216 -8.55 -8.70 -30.84
N GLU A 217 -7.53 -8.06 -31.37
CA GLU A 217 -6.16 -8.58 -31.29
C GLU A 217 -5.76 -8.82 -29.83
N PHE A 218 -4.92 -9.84 -29.64
CA PHE A 218 -4.37 -10.16 -28.33
C PHE A 218 -2.91 -10.55 -28.48
N TRP A 219 -2.05 -9.94 -27.66
CA TRP A 219 -0.60 -10.03 -27.80
C TRP A 219 0.05 -10.36 -26.46
N GLU A 220 1.10 -11.18 -26.50
CA GLU A 220 1.96 -11.53 -25.37
C GLU A 220 3.31 -10.82 -25.52
N PHE A 221 3.77 -10.17 -24.46
CA PHE A 221 5.11 -9.62 -24.31
C PHE A 221 5.97 -10.55 -23.47
N ASP A 222 7.15 -10.90 -23.98
CA ASP A 222 8.16 -11.63 -23.23
C ASP A 222 9.32 -10.70 -22.84
N PRO A 223 9.45 -10.30 -21.55
CA PRO A 223 10.57 -9.48 -21.12
C PRO A 223 11.94 -10.12 -21.30
N ALA A 224 12.04 -11.45 -21.24
CA ALA A 224 13.31 -12.15 -21.35
C ALA A 224 13.92 -12.06 -22.76
N THR A 225 13.08 -12.08 -23.78
CA THR A 225 13.48 -11.96 -25.18
C THR A 225 13.24 -10.57 -25.77
N ASN A 226 12.57 -9.68 -25.01
CA ASN A 226 12.12 -8.37 -25.44
C ASN A 226 11.33 -8.43 -26.77
N SER A 227 10.37 -9.35 -26.86
CA SER A 227 9.62 -9.60 -28.10
C SER A 227 8.13 -9.80 -27.84
N TRP A 228 7.33 -9.53 -28.87
CA TRP A 228 5.89 -9.70 -28.90
C TRP A 228 5.48 -10.92 -29.72
N THR A 229 4.46 -11.64 -29.28
CA THR A 229 3.86 -12.76 -29.98
C THR A 229 2.34 -12.60 -30.02
N GLN A 230 1.74 -12.66 -31.18
CA GLN A 230 0.28 -12.61 -31.31
C GLN A 230 -0.35 -13.92 -30.81
N LYS A 231 -1.40 -13.79 -30.02
CA LYS A 231 -2.21 -14.88 -29.47
C LYS A 231 -3.57 -14.93 -30.16
N ALA A 232 -4.39 -15.92 -29.81
CA ALA A 232 -5.76 -16.01 -30.28
C ALA A 232 -6.54 -14.75 -29.95
N SER A 233 -7.11 -14.10 -30.96
CA SER A 233 -7.98 -12.94 -30.78
C SER A 233 -9.23 -13.27 -29.99
N LEU A 234 -9.75 -12.29 -29.23
CA LEU A 234 -11.02 -12.44 -28.52
C LEU A 234 -12.17 -12.72 -29.52
N PRO A 235 -12.92 -13.85 -29.40
CA PRO A 235 -13.84 -14.32 -30.45
C PRO A 235 -15.21 -13.62 -30.38
N ILE A 236 -15.25 -12.30 -30.51
CA ILE A 236 -16.48 -11.49 -30.48
C ILE A 236 -16.61 -10.60 -31.71
N THR A 237 -17.85 -10.25 -32.03
CA THR A 237 -18.18 -9.30 -33.08
C THR A 237 -19.41 -8.48 -32.67
N PRO A 238 -19.36 -7.13 -32.74
CA PRO A 238 -18.21 -6.30 -33.12
C PRO A 238 -17.07 -6.34 -32.10
N ALA A 239 -15.92 -5.76 -32.42
CA ALA A 239 -14.78 -5.62 -31.51
C ALA A 239 -15.08 -4.63 -30.37
N ARG A 240 -14.25 -4.61 -29.34
CA ARG A 240 -14.44 -3.77 -28.15
C ARG A 240 -13.23 -2.93 -27.79
N ALA A 241 -13.48 -1.83 -27.06
CA ALA A 241 -12.47 -1.03 -26.36
C ALA A 241 -12.91 -0.73 -24.93
N PHE A 242 -11.98 -0.26 -24.08
CA PHE A 242 -12.22 0.12 -22.69
C PHE A 242 -12.87 -0.98 -21.85
N ALA A 243 -12.48 -2.21 -22.08
CA ALA A 243 -12.91 -3.38 -21.31
C ALA A 243 -12.24 -3.40 -19.93
N ALA A 244 -12.84 -4.08 -18.97
CA ALA A 244 -12.19 -4.48 -17.75
C ALA A 244 -11.40 -5.78 -17.96
N GLY A 245 -10.20 -5.88 -17.37
CA GLY A 245 -9.37 -7.07 -17.45
C GLY A 245 -8.53 -7.30 -16.22
N PHE A 246 -8.24 -8.58 -15.93
CA PHE A 246 -7.37 -9.03 -14.85
C PHE A 246 -6.91 -10.47 -15.11
N SER A 247 -6.02 -10.99 -14.26
CA SER A 247 -5.58 -12.38 -14.33
C SER A 247 -5.77 -13.10 -12.99
N ILE A 248 -6.02 -14.43 -13.05
CA ILE A 248 -6.02 -15.32 -11.88
C ILE A 248 -5.23 -16.58 -12.25
N GLY A 249 -4.14 -16.84 -11.55
CA GLY A 249 -3.25 -17.96 -11.86
C GLY A 249 -2.70 -17.87 -13.28
N THR A 250 -2.99 -18.87 -14.12
CA THR A 250 -2.54 -18.94 -15.53
C THR A 250 -3.59 -18.46 -16.53
N LYS A 251 -4.62 -17.78 -16.07
CA LYS A 251 -5.74 -17.35 -16.90
C LYS A 251 -5.93 -15.85 -16.90
N GLY A 252 -6.23 -15.30 -18.08
CA GLY A 252 -6.63 -13.90 -18.27
C GLY A 252 -8.14 -13.78 -18.43
N TYR A 253 -8.68 -12.67 -17.96
CA TYR A 253 -10.13 -12.39 -18.00
C TYR A 253 -10.38 -11.04 -18.63
N VAL A 254 -11.38 -10.98 -19.53
CA VAL A 254 -11.79 -9.76 -20.23
C VAL A 254 -13.31 -9.70 -20.28
N GLY A 255 -13.89 -8.57 -19.91
CA GLY A 255 -15.33 -8.35 -19.99
C GLY A 255 -15.72 -6.90 -20.13
N LEU A 256 -16.98 -6.64 -20.37
CA LEU A 256 -17.51 -5.29 -20.52
C LEU A 256 -16.88 -4.51 -21.70
N GLY A 257 -16.92 -3.19 -21.64
CA GLY A 257 -16.38 -2.31 -22.68
C GLY A 257 -17.43 -1.83 -23.69
N ILE A 258 -17.01 -0.91 -24.53
CA ILE A 258 -17.85 -0.32 -25.59
C ILE A 258 -17.69 -1.12 -26.88
N LYS A 259 -18.78 -1.25 -27.62
CA LYS A 259 -18.82 -1.90 -28.95
C LYS A 259 -18.38 -0.94 -30.04
N ASP A 260 -17.68 -1.47 -31.06
CA ASP A 260 -17.43 -0.71 -32.29
C ASP A 260 -18.77 -0.31 -32.94
N GLY A 261 -19.10 0.99 -32.84
CA GLY A 261 -20.32 1.56 -33.42
C GLY A 261 -20.24 1.78 -34.93
N SER A 262 -19.05 1.71 -35.54
CA SER A 262 -18.81 1.98 -36.94
C SER A 262 -19.48 0.96 -37.88
N THR A 263 -19.81 -0.22 -37.38
CA THR A 263 -20.41 -1.31 -38.16
C THR A 263 -21.93 -1.30 -38.18
N SER A 264 -22.61 -0.47 -37.36
CA SER A 264 -24.05 -0.56 -37.14
C SER A 264 -24.85 0.70 -37.42
N GLY A 265 -24.20 1.84 -37.73
CA GLY A 265 -24.88 3.11 -38.01
C GLY A 265 -25.72 3.68 -36.82
N GLY A 266 -25.52 3.21 -35.60
CA GLY A 266 -26.24 3.57 -34.40
C GLY A 266 -25.33 4.01 -33.25
N SER A 267 -25.91 4.48 -32.15
CA SER A 267 -25.18 4.78 -30.92
C SER A 267 -24.38 3.55 -30.47
N PRO A 268 -23.12 3.72 -29.99
CA PRO A 268 -22.33 2.60 -29.51
C PRO A 268 -23.04 1.91 -28.35
N GLY A 269 -23.13 0.58 -28.42
CA GLY A 269 -23.63 -0.24 -27.33
C GLY A 269 -22.49 -0.66 -26.38
N TYR A 270 -22.86 -1.27 -25.28
CA TYR A 270 -21.92 -1.76 -24.29
C TYR A 270 -22.04 -3.27 -24.14
N TYR A 271 -20.96 -3.90 -23.67
CA TYR A 271 -20.91 -5.33 -23.40
C TYR A 271 -21.20 -5.65 -21.93
N GLN A 272 -21.80 -6.82 -21.68
CA GLN A 272 -21.92 -7.47 -20.38
C GLN A 272 -21.20 -8.82 -20.34
N ASP A 273 -20.78 -9.33 -21.52
CA ASP A 273 -20.13 -10.63 -21.60
C ASP A 273 -18.81 -10.66 -20.85
N PHE A 274 -18.41 -11.86 -20.45
CA PHE A 274 -17.20 -12.12 -19.71
C PHE A 274 -16.49 -13.36 -20.27
N TRP A 275 -15.18 -13.26 -20.49
CA TRP A 275 -14.38 -14.24 -21.18
C TRP A 275 -13.13 -14.60 -20.38
N GLU A 276 -12.78 -15.88 -20.41
CA GLU A 276 -11.53 -16.44 -19.89
C GLU A 276 -10.61 -16.83 -21.03
N TRP A 277 -9.37 -16.43 -20.99
CA TRP A 277 -8.30 -16.90 -21.85
C TRP A 277 -7.35 -17.81 -21.07
N ASP A 278 -7.06 -18.99 -21.62
CA ASP A 278 -6.13 -19.95 -21.03
C ASP A 278 -4.76 -19.84 -21.69
N GLN A 279 -3.72 -19.48 -20.90
CA GLN A 279 -2.35 -19.32 -21.39
C GLN A 279 -1.80 -20.62 -21.97
N SER A 280 -2.13 -21.76 -21.41
CA SER A 280 -1.57 -23.07 -21.81
C SER A 280 -2.13 -23.58 -23.16
N THR A 281 -3.38 -23.28 -23.44
CA THR A 281 -4.08 -23.75 -24.66
C THR A 281 -4.24 -22.67 -25.70
N ASN A 282 -4.05 -21.38 -25.34
CA ASN A 282 -4.30 -20.22 -26.20
C ASN A 282 -5.77 -20.15 -26.67
N VAL A 283 -6.73 -20.51 -25.81
CA VAL A 283 -8.16 -20.58 -26.16
C VAL A 283 -8.96 -19.65 -25.26
N TRP A 284 -9.93 -18.95 -25.86
CA TRP A 284 -10.95 -18.15 -25.17
C TRP A 284 -12.19 -18.99 -24.88
N THR A 285 -12.73 -18.88 -23.67
CA THR A 285 -13.97 -19.54 -23.22
C THR A 285 -14.90 -18.52 -22.61
N LYS A 286 -16.13 -18.45 -23.10
CA LYS A 286 -17.16 -17.58 -22.52
C LYS A 286 -17.52 -18.08 -21.11
N LYS A 287 -17.59 -17.14 -20.16
CA LYS A 287 -18.05 -17.37 -18.79
C LYS A 287 -19.44 -16.78 -18.59
N VAL A 288 -19.99 -16.89 -17.38
CA VAL A 288 -21.25 -16.23 -17.00
C VAL A 288 -21.09 -14.72 -17.18
N ASP A 289 -22.04 -14.12 -17.89
CA ASP A 289 -22.06 -12.69 -18.15
C ASP A 289 -22.09 -11.88 -16.85
N PHE A 290 -21.50 -10.68 -16.88
CA PHE A 290 -21.51 -9.77 -15.74
C PHE A 290 -22.95 -9.37 -15.37
N PRO A 291 -23.37 -9.49 -14.10
CA PRO A 291 -24.78 -9.28 -13.71
C PRO A 291 -25.18 -7.81 -13.57
N GLY A 292 -24.23 -6.89 -13.48
CA GLY A 292 -24.51 -5.44 -13.48
C GLY A 292 -24.82 -4.92 -14.89
N ASN A 293 -25.08 -3.63 -15.02
CA ASN A 293 -25.38 -3.02 -16.32
C ASN A 293 -24.17 -3.12 -17.27
N ALA A 294 -24.44 -3.25 -18.57
CA ALA A 294 -23.44 -3.14 -19.63
C ALA A 294 -22.77 -1.77 -19.57
N ARG A 295 -21.42 -1.74 -19.60
CA ARG A 295 -20.66 -0.52 -19.32
C ARG A 295 -19.24 -0.53 -19.88
N THR A 296 -18.61 0.63 -19.86
CA THR A 296 -17.21 0.87 -20.22
C THR A 296 -16.48 1.56 -19.07
N GLY A 297 -15.15 1.55 -19.08
CA GLY A 297 -14.33 2.24 -18.09
C GLY A 297 -14.49 1.72 -16.65
N ALA A 298 -14.95 0.47 -16.50
CA ALA A 298 -14.97 -0.22 -15.21
C ALA A 298 -13.56 -0.62 -14.79
N VAL A 299 -13.28 -0.64 -13.49
CA VAL A 299 -12.04 -1.23 -12.96
C VAL A 299 -12.17 -2.75 -12.87
N GLY A 300 -11.04 -3.45 -13.06
CA GLY A 300 -10.93 -4.88 -12.84
C GLY A 300 -9.62 -5.23 -12.14
N PHE A 301 -9.66 -6.07 -11.11
CA PHE A 301 -8.49 -6.62 -10.43
C PHE A 301 -8.80 -7.97 -9.80
N SER A 302 -7.79 -8.67 -9.31
CA SER A 302 -7.96 -9.96 -8.63
C SER A 302 -7.35 -9.95 -7.23
N ILE A 303 -7.96 -10.73 -6.31
CA ILE A 303 -7.40 -11.07 -5.00
C ILE A 303 -7.48 -12.58 -4.84
N GLY A 304 -6.33 -13.26 -4.75
CA GLY A 304 -6.28 -14.71 -4.70
C GLY A 304 -6.93 -15.35 -5.94
N SER A 305 -7.94 -16.20 -5.73
CA SER A 305 -8.70 -16.88 -6.80
C SER A 305 -9.99 -16.15 -7.20
N LYS A 306 -10.18 -14.91 -6.77
CA LYS A 306 -11.37 -14.11 -7.05
C LYS A 306 -11.04 -12.95 -7.97
N GLY A 307 -11.95 -12.67 -8.92
CA GLY A 307 -11.92 -11.45 -9.74
C GLY A 307 -12.92 -10.43 -9.23
N TYR A 308 -12.61 -9.16 -9.39
CA TYR A 308 -13.45 -8.05 -8.95
C TYR A 308 -13.64 -7.07 -10.09
N ILE A 309 -14.90 -6.65 -10.28
CA ILE A 309 -15.25 -5.60 -11.26
C ILE A 309 -16.20 -4.61 -10.57
N GLY A 310 -15.96 -3.32 -10.79
CA GLY A 310 -16.82 -2.25 -10.28
C GLY A 310 -16.65 -0.94 -11.00
N THR A 311 -17.47 0.02 -10.67
CA THR A 311 -17.50 1.36 -11.28
C THR A 311 -17.78 1.32 -12.80
N GLY A 312 -17.35 2.34 -13.56
CA GLY A 312 -17.63 2.44 -14.99
C GLY A 312 -19.00 3.07 -15.29
N GLY A 313 -19.34 3.22 -16.55
CA GLY A 313 -20.58 3.83 -16.97
C GLY A 313 -21.08 3.38 -18.35
N ASP A 314 -22.32 3.76 -18.68
CA ASP A 314 -23.02 3.41 -19.91
C ASP A 314 -23.19 4.61 -20.87
N GLY A 315 -22.43 5.67 -20.64
CA GLY A 315 -22.52 6.94 -21.39
C GLY A 315 -23.60 7.90 -20.89
N ASN A 316 -24.55 7.42 -20.07
CA ASN A 316 -25.58 8.26 -19.45
C ASN A 316 -25.33 8.45 -17.95
N SER A 317 -24.77 7.44 -17.31
CA SER A 317 -24.54 7.42 -15.87
C SER A 317 -23.33 6.59 -15.51
N TYR A 318 -22.71 6.91 -14.37
CA TYR A 318 -21.68 6.13 -13.75
C TYR A 318 -22.25 5.23 -12.65
N SER A 319 -21.60 4.11 -12.41
CA SER A 319 -22.01 3.10 -11.43
C SER A 319 -21.12 3.07 -10.20
N LYS A 320 -21.66 2.57 -9.09
CA LYS A 320 -20.95 2.31 -7.83
C LYS A 320 -20.95 0.84 -7.46
N ASP A 321 -21.71 0.01 -8.17
CA ASP A 321 -21.80 -1.41 -7.84
C ASP A 321 -20.45 -2.08 -7.96
N PHE A 322 -20.21 -3.06 -7.07
CA PHE A 322 -18.97 -3.80 -7.00
C PHE A 322 -19.28 -5.28 -6.86
N TRP A 323 -18.60 -6.10 -7.66
CA TRP A 323 -18.93 -7.51 -7.84
C TRP A 323 -17.68 -8.37 -7.73
N GLU A 324 -17.83 -9.50 -7.06
CA GLU A 324 -16.85 -10.58 -6.97
C GLU A 324 -17.24 -11.72 -7.89
N TRP A 325 -16.28 -12.19 -8.70
CA TRP A 325 -16.42 -13.40 -9.49
C TRP A 325 -15.55 -14.52 -8.93
N ASP A 326 -16.14 -15.67 -8.74
CA ASP A 326 -15.45 -16.87 -8.24
C ASP A 326 -15.05 -17.78 -9.42
N GLN A 327 -13.71 -17.93 -9.62
CA GLN A 327 -13.17 -18.78 -10.67
C GLN A 327 -13.61 -20.24 -10.56
N SER A 328 -13.75 -20.76 -9.35
CA SER A 328 -14.06 -22.19 -9.12
C SER A 328 -15.51 -22.55 -9.40
N THR A 329 -16.43 -21.62 -9.14
CA THR A 329 -17.88 -21.83 -9.30
C THR A 329 -18.46 -21.14 -10.52
N ASN A 330 -17.72 -20.22 -11.14
CA ASN A 330 -18.17 -19.36 -12.24
C ASN A 330 -19.43 -18.55 -11.87
N VAL A 331 -19.47 -18.02 -10.64
CA VAL A 331 -20.60 -17.26 -10.08
C VAL A 331 -20.18 -15.86 -9.69
N TRP A 332 -21.01 -14.87 -9.99
CA TRP A 332 -20.89 -13.50 -9.52
C TRP A 332 -21.65 -13.29 -8.21
N THR A 333 -21.04 -12.55 -7.29
CA THR A 333 -21.65 -12.15 -6.01
C THR A 333 -21.52 -10.66 -5.84
N LYS A 334 -22.62 -9.94 -5.59
CA LYS A 334 -22.59 -8.52 -5.30
C LYS A 334 -21.92 -8.28 -3.95
N LYS A 335 -20.98 -7.34 -3.91
CA LYS A 335 -20.34 -6.84 -2.69
C LYS A 335 -20.91 -5.48 -2.30
N SER A 336 -20.41 -4.89 -1.21
CA SER A 336 -20.75 -3.51 -0.86
C SER A 336 -20.40 -2.57 -2.01
N ASP A 337 -21.34 -1.70 -2.36
CA ASP A 337 -21.12 -0.70 -3.39
C ASP A 337 -19.88 0.15 -3.06
N PHE A 338 -19.16 0.59 -4.07
CA PHE A 338 -17.97 1.43 -3.93
C PHE A 338 -18.23 2.61 -2.99
N GLY A 339 -17.33 2.85 -2.03
CA GLY A 339 -17.49 3.87 -0.99
C GLY A 339 -17.51 5.32 -1.52
N GLY A 340 -16.70 5.59 -2.56
CA GLY A 340 -16.61 6.90 -3.19
C GLY A 340 -17.80 7.22 -4.08
N THR A 341 -17.71 8.30 -4.87
CA THR A 341 -18.71 8.68 -5.86
C THR A 341 -18.67 7.75 -7.07
N ALA A 342 -19.84 7.55 -7.73
CA ALA A 342 -19.92 6.81 -8.98
C ALA A 342 -19.00 7.44 -10.03
N ARG A 343 -18.20 6.62 -10.74
CA ARG A 343 -17.14 7.09 -11.64
C ARG A 343 -16.78 6.09 -12.71
N GLY A 344 -16.12 6.56 -13.75
CA GLY A 344 -15.49 5.74 -14.77
C GLY A 344 -14.01 6.03 -14.92
N TYR A 345 -13.29 5.13 -15.59
CA TYR A 345 -11.88 5.29 -15.98
C TYR A 345 -10.95 5.59 -14.79
N ALA A 346 -11.31 5.04 -13.63
CA ALA A 346 -10.53 5.06 -12.41
C ALA A 346 -9.36 4.07 -12.49
N VAL A 347 -8.34 4.23 -11.63
CA VAL A 347 -7.38 3.16 -11.39
C VAL A 347 -7.95 2.15 -10.40
N GLY A 348 -7.63 0.85 -10.62
CA GLY A 348 -7.98 -0.22 -9.69
C GLY A 348 -6.87 -1.24 -9.62
N PHE A 349 -6.52 -1.66 -8.40
CA PHE A 349 -5.48 -2.67 -8.14
C PHE A 349 -5.72 -3.36 -6.80
N SER A 350 -4.95 -4.39 -6.52
CA SER A 350 -4.97 -5.08 -5.22
C SER A 350 -3.60 -5.10 -4.57
N ILE A 351 -3.57 -5.05 -3.23
CA ILE A 351 -2.39 -5.27 -2.40
C ILE A 351 -2.79 -6.22 -1.26
N GLY A 352 -2.15 -7.39 -1.22
CA GLY A 352 -2.54 -8.44 -0.29
C GLY A 352 -4.00 -8.87 -0.49
N ASN A 353 -4.80 -8.81 0.57
CA ASN A 353 -6.24 -9.13 0.55
C ASN A 353 -7.15 -7.90 0.43
N LYS A 354 -6.61 -6.77 -0.01
CA LYS A 354 -7.34 -5.51 -0.15
C LYS A 354 -7.40 -5.06 -1.59
N GLY A 355 -8.54 -4.49 -1.99
CA GLY A 355 -8.75 -3.82 -3.27
C GLY A 355 -8.67 -2.31 -3.11
N TYR A 356 -8.18 -1.62 -4.11
CA TYR A 356 -8.05 -0.17 -4.12
C TYR A 356 -8.65 0.41 -5.38
N ILE A 357 -9.44 1.49 -5.24
CA ILE A 357 -9.99 2.26 -6.35
C ILE A 357 -9.76 3.75 -6.05
N GLY A 358 -9.28 4.48 -7.04
CA GLY A 358 -9.07 5.92 -6.91
C GLY A 358 -9.02 6.63 -8.25
N THR A 359 -8.95 7.95 -8.23
CA THR A 359 -8.96 8.78 -9.45
C THR A 359 -10.21 8.56 -10.31
N GLY A 360 -10.11 8.78 -11.65
CA GLY A 360 -11.25 8.65 -12.57
C GLY A 360 -12.06 9.94 -12.70
N ASN A 361 -13.22 9.84 -13.33
CA ASN A 361 -14.11 10.98 -13.50
C ASN A 361 -15.58 10.65 -13.28
N ASN A 362 -16.38 11.68 -12.94
CA ASN A 362 -17.82 11.68 -12.82
C ASN A 362 -18.42 13.05 -13.22
N GLU A 363 -18.00 13.61 -14.33
CA GLU A 363 -18.11 14.99 -14.79
C GLU A 363 -16.94 15.86 -14.31
N ASN A 364 -16.34 15.55 -13.17
CA ASN A 364 -15.11 16.16 -12.66
C ASN A 364 -14.01 15.11 -12.55
N LEU A 365 -12.77 15.55 -12.69
CA LEU A 365 -11.62 14.70 -12.41
C LEU A 365 -11.50 14.48 -10.90
N LEU A 366 -11.18 13.26 -10.50
CA LEU A 366 -11.14 12.83 -9.12
C LEU A 366 -9.72 12.45 -8.71
N LYS A 367 -9.43 12.55 -7.41
CA LYS A 367 -8.16 12.15 -6.82
C LYS A 367 -8.30 11.41 -5.49
N ASP A 368 -9.55 11.24 -4.99
CA ASP A 368 -9.82 10.45 -3.79
C ASP A 368 -9.43 9.00 -3.99
N PHE A 369 -9.02 8.34 -2.92
CA PHE A 369 -8.60 6.94 -2.90
C PHE A 369 -9.37 6.17 -1.84
N TRP A 370 -9.74 4.93 -2.16
CA TRP A 370 -10.54 4.06 -1.32
C TRP A 370 -9.93 2.65 -1.24
N GLU A 371 -9.90 2.10 -0.05
CA GLU A 371 -9.49 0.74 0.26
C GLU A 371 -10.72 -0.12 0.56
N TRP A 372 -10.83 -1.27 -0.07
CA TRP A 372 -11.82 -2.29 0.24
C TRP A 372 -11.15 -3.48 0.91
N ASP A 373 -11.66 -3.87 2.06
CA ASP A 373 -11.19 -5.05 2.78
C ASP A 373 -12.07 -6.27 2.43
N GLN A 374 -11.42 -7.32 1.89
CA GLN A 374 -12.10 -8.53 1.42
C GLN A 374 -12.84 -9.27 2.55
N ALA A 375 -12.28 -9.29 3.77
CA ALA A 375 -12.85 -10.06 4.88
C ALA A 375 -14.08 -9.39 5.49
N SER A 376 -14.03 -8.08 5.67
CA SER A 376 -15.13 -7.29 6.25
C SER A 376 -16.15 -6.81 5.21
N ASN A 377 -15.79 -6.79 3.92
CA ASN A 377 -16.57 -6.21 2.83
C ASN A 377 -16.88 -4.71 3.04
N ILE A 378 -15.94 -3.96 3.61
CA ILE A 378 -16.08 -2.52 3.94
C ILE A 378 -15.11 -1.70 3.10
N TRP A 379 -15.59 -0.57 2.59
CA TRP A 379 -14.78 0.48 1.98
C TRP A 379 -14.37 1.52 3.02
N THR A 380 -13.10 1.91 3.00
CA THR A 380 -12.52 2.95 3.85
C THR A 380 -11.82 3.98 2.97
N GLU A 381 -12.16 5.25 3.16
CA GLU A 381 -11.47 6.34 2.49
C GLU A 381 -10.03 6.46 2.98
N LYS A 382 -9.13 6.67 2.06
CA LYS A 382 -7.69 6.87 2.30
C LYS A 382 -7.32 8.32 1.95
N SER A 383 -6.09 8.69 2.22
CA SER A 383 -5.58 9.99 1.79
C SER A 383 -5.66 10.13 0.28
N ASP A 384 -6.06 11.31 -0.18
CA ASP A 384 -6.09 11.69 -1.59
C ASP A 384 -4.76 11.42 -2.28
N PHE A 385 -4.85 11.09 -3.56
CA PHE A 385 -3.69 11.04 -4.44
C PHE A 385 -2.99 12.41 -4.47
N LYS A 386 -1.68 12.43 -4.29
CA LYS A 386 -0.89 13.68 -4.19
C LYS A 386 -0.64 14.36 -5.54
N GLY A 387 -0.70 13.60 -6.64
CA GLY A 387 -0.68 14.18 -7.99
C GLY A 387 -2.01 14.85 -8.33
N ASP A 388 -2.11 15.36 -9.54
CA ASP A 388 -3.32 16.01 -10.03
C ASP A 388 -4.50 15.03 -10.10
N ALA A 389 -5.73 15.56 -9.89
CA ALA A 389 -6.94 14.81 -10.17
C ALA A 389 -6.92 14.37 -11.64
N ARG A 390 -7.23 13.09 -11.91
CA ARG A 390 -6.99 12.51 -13.24
C ARG A 390 -7.92 11.37 -13.59
N THR A 391 -8.02 11.13 -14.89
CA THR A 391 -8.69 9.97 -15.48
C THR A 391 -7.79 9.26 -16.48
N TYR A 392 -8.12 8.02 -16.86
CA TYR A 392 -7.34 7.20 -17.79
C TYR A 392 -5.87 6.99 -17.37
N ALA A 393 -5.59 7.08 -16.08
CA ALA A 393 -4.27 6.81 -15.53
C ALA A 393 -4.00 5.31 -15.47
N VAL A 394 -2.72 4.93 -15.38
CA VAL A 394 -2.32 3.58 -15.02
C VAL A 394 -2.35 3.40 -13.50
N GLY A 395 -2.68 2.17 -13.07
CA GLY A 395 -2.56 1.75 -11.69
C GLY A 395 -2.15 0.29 -11.62
N VAL A 396 -0.97 0.00 -11.08
CA VAL A 396 -0.43 -1.36 -10.94
C VAL A 396 0.19 -1.55 -9.57
N SER A 397 0.23 -2.79 -9.09
CA SER A 397 0.85 -3.13 -7.79
C SER A 397 2.10 -3.99 -7.94
N ILE A 398 3.08 -3.78 -7.06
CA ILE A 398 4.26 -4.63 -6.87
C ILE A 398 4.45 -4.84 -5.36
N GLY A 399 4.29 -6.07 -4.90
CA GLY A 399 4.39 -6.39 -3.48
C GLY A 399 3.34 -5.65 -2.64
N ASN A 400 3.78 -4.84 -1.69
CA ASN A 400 2.92 -4.04 -0.82
C ASN A 400 2.77 -2.57 -1.26
N LYS A 401 3.14 -2.25 -2.49
CA LYS A 401 3.08 -0.90 -3.07
C LYS A 401 2.27 -0.90 -4.35
N ALA A 402 1.72 0.26 -4.70
CA ALA A 402 1.17 0.49 -6.03
C ALA A 402 1.85 1.67 -6.72
N TYR A 403 1.69 1.73 -8.04
CA TYR A 403 2.28 2.76 -8.88
C TYR A 403 1.20 3.32 -9.78
N ILE A 404 1.10 4.65 -9.79
CA ILE A 404 0.04 5.40 -10.48
C ILE A 404 0.73 6.46 -11.34
N GLY A 405 0.31 6.62 -12.58
CA GLY A 405 0.91 7.64 -13.44
C GLY A 405 0.18 7.84 -14.74
N THR A 406 0.68 8.75 -15.56
CA THR A 406 0.07 9.12 -16.85
C THR A 406 -1.39 9.58 -16.70
N GLY A 407 -2.16 9.52 -17.78
CA GLY A 407 -3.57 9.91 -17.78
C GLY A 407 -3.79 11.37 -18.14
N VAL A 408 -5.00 11.83 -17.93
CA VAL A 408 -5.43 13.21 -18.20
C VAL A 408 -5.66 13.91 -16.87
N GLY A 409 -4.99 15.03 -16.67
CA GLY A 409 -5.16 15.93 -15.53
C GLY A 409 -5.89 17.22 -15.92
N ASP A 410 -6.34 17.93 -14.91
CA ASP A 410 -6.99 19.24 -14.86
C ASP A 410 -8.04 19.61 -15.92
N SER A 411 -8.48 20.89 -15.89
CA SER A 411 -9.57 21.40 -16.74
C SER A 411 -9.23 21.53 -18.23
N ASP A 412 -7.94 21.53 -18.59
CA ASP A 412 -7.48 21.71 -19.97
C ASP A 412 -7.21 20.40 -20.68
N PHE A 413 -7.53 19.26 -20.04
CA PHE A 413 -7.35 17.91 -20.59
C PHE A 413 -5.91 17.64 -21.08
N HIS A 414 -4.91 18.16 -20.36
CA HIS A 414 -3.53 17.85 -20.73
C HIS A 414 -3.09 16.45 -20.23
N ALA A 415 -2.36 15.75 -21.06
CA ALA A 415 -1.82 14.45 -20.71
C ALA A 415 -0.63 14.58 -19.74
N LEU A 416 -0.55 13.66 -18.81
CA LEU A 416 0.45 13.62 -17.75
C LEU A 416 1.51 12.57 -18.05
N LYS A 417 2.67 12.71 -17.42
CA LYS A 417 3.77 11.75 -17.46
C LYS A 417 4.43 11.53 -16.09
N ASP A 418 3.90 12.19 -15.05
CA ASP A 418 4.31 11.94 -13.68
C ASP A 418 4.03 10.49 -13.27
N PHE A 419 4.86 9.96 -12.38
CA PHE A 419 4.75 8.60 -11.89
C PHE A 419 4.94 8.58 -10.39
N TRP A 420 4.06 7.90 -9.67
CA TRP A 420 3.96 7.98 -8.23
C TRP A 420 3.91 6.61 -7.60
N GLU A 421 4.57 6.46 -6.45
CA GLU A 421 4.45 5.31 -5.57
C GLU A 421 3.38 5.61 -4.51
N TYR A 422 2.46 4.68 -4.32
CA TYR A 422 1.46 4.66 -3.26
C TYR A 422 1.75 3.51 -2.30
N ILE A 423 1.83 3.81 -1.01
CA ILE A 423 2.01 2.84 0.08
C ILE A 423 0.80 3.00 1.00
N PRO A 424 -0.11 2.00 1.08
CA PRO A 424 -1.33 2.06 1.87
C PRO A 424 -1.09 2.10 3.37
#